data_13c87380cc719681634c586f0c56ae1d
#
_entry.id   13c87380cc719681634c586f0c56ae1d
#
_cell.length_a   1.000
_cell.length_b   1.000
_cell.length_c   1.000
_cell.angle_alpha   90.00
_cell.angle_beta   90.00
_cell.angle_gamma   90.00
#
_symmetry.space_group_name_H-M   'P 1'
#
loop_
_entity.id
_entity.type
_entity.pdbx_description
1 polymer ?
#
loop_
_entity_poly.entity_id
_entity_poly.type
_entity_poly.pdbx_seq_one_letter_code
_entity_poly.pdbx_strand_id
1 'polypeptide(L)'
;MRVVATAGHVDHGKSTLVRALTGTDPDRLEEEKKRGLTIDLGFAGLDLPSGEKLAFVDVPGHRRFIGNMLAGLGPAPAVMLVVAADQGWQAQSREHLDAIDALGLRHGLLVITRCGLATPERVAEVRETALGHIAATSLEVVDVVETDAVSGRGIDELRCALDDLVAQMPPVDTVSPVRLWVDRSFSVKGTGTVVTGTLAAGTLRLGDELEVGDERAVVRSLQVLGQRHDEVAPVSRVAVALRGLHTDDVPRGTPLLTPGSASWVNVLDVRSEGGHEWQDASAEVSVHIGTASVEARVRPFDERHARLTLSDPLPLRLGDRIIVRDASAGRIHCGATVLDLDPAALTRRGAGRERARVLAGHAVAQLEPLVADRGWGRDEWVTAVGARRPEVLREGLPLPGEGLGRVEGLVVHEKQATAWRAAIIEAVTADAADPLSPGLPSGAIETRLGVPRRLLPALVESCGVTNPDAGLVIRDGRVVGSRHGSSFGADEAALEQLRERLRANPFDAPEADDLVALGLGNRQLAAAAQRGAILRLKAEPADIVLLPDAPARAMRELARLPQPFTTSEARQALGTTRRVVIPLLEHLDARGWTRRDGNARVVVR
;
A
#
# COMPACT_ATOMS: atom_id res chain seq x y z
N MET A 1 -12.78 -17.69 22.39
CA MET A 1 -13.66 -16.59 22.86
C MET A 1 -14.33 -15.97 21.64
N ARG A 2 -15.58 -15.53 21.75
CA ARG A 2 -16.32 -14.83 20.69
C ARG A 2 -16.76 -13.46 21.19
N VAL A 3 -17.16 -12.57 20.29
CA VAL A 3 -17.63 -11.22 20.63
C VAL A 3 -18.97 -10.97 19.99
N VAL A 4 -19.91 -10.41 20.75
CA VAL A 4 -21.21 -9.93 20.29
C VAL A 4 -21.39 -8.48 20.75
N ALA A 5 -21.70 -7.58 19.82
CA ALA A 5 -22.03 -6.21 20.16
C ALA A 5 -23.53 -6.07 20.42
N THR A 6 -23.91 -5.23 21.40
CA THR A 6 -25.32 -4.85 21.56
C THR A 6 -25.70 -3.73 20.57
N ALA A 7 -26.95 -3.66 20.15
CA ALA A 7 -27.48 -2.57 19.34
C ALA A 7 -28.94 -2.28 19.75
N GLY A 8 -29.43 -1.07 19.48
CA GLY A 8 -30.80 -0.68 19.80
C GLY A 8 -30.87 0.69 20.48
N HIS A 9 -32.08 1.20 20.63
CA HIS A 9 -32.35 2.52 21.18
C HIS A 9 -31.84 2.69 22.63
N VAL A 10 -31.55 3.94 23.03
CA VAL A 10 -31.34 4.28 24.45
C VAL A 10 -32.55 3.84 25.26
N ASP A 11 -32.37 3.39 26.49
CA ASP A 11 -33.44 2.90 27.39
C ASP A 11 -34.16 1.61 26.93
N HIS A 12 -33.75 0.94 25.86
CA HIS A 12 -34.28 -0.39 25.51
C HIS A 12 -33.72 -1.51 26.40
N GLY A 13 -32.91 -1.18 27.39
CA GLY A 13 -32.42 -2.13 28.40
C GLY A 13 -31.21 -2.96 28.01
N LYS A 14 -30.37 -2.50 27.05
CA LYS A 14 -29.14 -3.18 26.61
C LYS A 14 -28.22 -3.53 27.78
N SER A 15 -27.75 -2.51 28.53
CA SER A 15 -26.84 -2.69 29.67
C SER A 15 -27.49 -3.51 30.80
N THR A 16 -28.80 -3.33 31.03
CA THR A 16 -29.55 -4.13 32.01
C THR A 16 -29.60 -5.61 31.62
N LEU A 17 -29.79 -5.89 30.33
CA LEU A 17 -29.80 -7.26 29.79
C LEU A 17 -28.42 -7.90 29.89
N VAL A 18 -27.36 -7.19 29.52
CA VAL A 18 -25.97 -7.65 29.65
C VAL A 18 -25.64 -7.95 31.12
N ARG A 19 -26.07 -7.09 32.06
CA ARG A 19 -25.89 -7.32 33.49
C ARG A 19 -26.67 -8.55 33.99
N ALA A 20 -27.89 -8.77 33.50
CA ALA A 20 -28.67 -9.95 33.87
C ALA A 20 -28.02 -11.26 33.37
N LEU A 21 -27.43 -11.24 32.20
CA LEU A 21 -26.72 -12.38 31.60
C LEU A 21 -25.38 -12.70 32.32
N THR A 22 -24.59 -11.66 32.63
CA THR A 22 -23.18 -11.80 33.02
C THR A 22 -22.92 -11.56 34.48
N GLY A 23 -23.86 -10.97 35.21
CA GLY A 23 -23.66 -10.49 36.61
C GLY A 23 -22.75 -9.24 36.70
N THR A 24 -22.22 -8.74 35.59
CA THR A 24 -21.30 -7.60 35.55
C THR A 24 -22.02 -6.37 34.94
N ASP A 25 -21.91 -5.22 35.60
CA ASP A 25 -22.42 -3.96 35.08
C ASP A 25 -21.44 -3.43 34.01
N PRO A 26 -21.86 -3.32 32.73
CA PRO A 26 -21.02 -2.81 31.67
C PRO A 26 -20.75 -1.30 31.80
N ASP A 27 -21.66 -0.54 32.46
CA ASP A 27 -21.53 0.91 32.68
C ASP A 27 -20.54 1.21 33.82
N ARG A 28 -19.37 1.73 33.49
CA ARG A 28 -18.26 1.92 34.43
C ARG A 28 -18.11 3.37 34.89
N LEU A 29 -18.50 4.34 34.04
CA LEU A 29 -18.34 5.74 34.34
C LEU A 29 -19.38 6.20 35.35
N GLU A 30 -18.97 7.00 36.34
CA GLU A 30 -19.93 7.60 37.28
C GLU A 30 -20.97 8.47 36.58
N GLU A 31 -20.58 9.09 35.46
CA GLU A 31 -21.46 9.90 34.63
C GLU A 31 -22.53 9.08 33.92
N GLU A 32 -22.21 7.86 33.45
CA GLU A 32 -23.17 6.90 32.90
C GLU A 32 -24.20 6.51 33.95
N LYS A 33 -23.74 6.19 35.16
CA LYS A 33 -24.61 5.82 36.29
C LYS A 33 -25.53 6.97 36.74
N LYS A 34 -25.00 8.21 36.71
CA LYS A 34 -25.79 9.41 37.08
C LYS A 34 -26.82 9.76 36.01
N ARG A 35 -26.51 9.57 34.74
CA ARG A 35 -27.38 9.91 33.60
C ARG A 35 -28.28 8.76 33.16
N GLY A 36 -28.02 7.53 33.61
CA GLY A 36 -28.75 6.32 33.23
C GLY A 36 -28.57 5.95 31.76
N LEU A 37 -27.46 6.37 31.10
CA LEU A 37 -27.18 6.08 29.70
C LEU A 37 -25.70 5.76 29.49
N THR A 38 -25.42 4.79 28.63
CA THR A 38 -24.07 4.41 28.18
C THR A 38 -23.49 5.52 27.31
N ILE A 39 -22.30 5.98 27.65
CA ILE A 39 -21.56 7.06 26.94
C ILE A 39 -20.44 6.45 26.12
N ASP A 40 -19.70 5.51 26.69
CA ASP A 40 -18.56 4.84 26.10
C ASP A 40 -18.84 3.33 25.97
N LEU A 41 -17.92 2.57 25.39
CA LEU A 41 -18.06 1.12 25.24
C LEU A 41 -18.01 0.41 26.59
N GLY A 42 -19.05 -0.35 26.91
CA GLY A 42 -19.12 -1.26 28.05
C GLY A 42 -18.63 -2.66 27.66
N PHE A 43 -18.08 -3.41 28.62
CA PHE A 43 -17.58 -4.77 28.37
C PHE A 43 -17.95 -5.71 29.50
N ALA A 44 -18.48 -6.90 29.14
CA ALA A 44 -18.79 -7.95 30.08
C ALA A 44 -18.55 -9.33 29.46
N GLY A 45 -18.18 -10.32 30.27
CA GLY A 45 -17.93 -11.68 29.81
C GLY A 45 -18.99 -12.66 30.29
N LEU A 46 -19.30 -13.68 29.51
CA LEU A 46 -20.24 -14.75 29.78
C LEU A 46 -19.64 -16.08 29.39
N ASP A 47 -19.74 -17.06 30.26
CA ASP A 47 -19.50 -18.47 29.91
C ASP A 47 -20.80 -19.07 29.37
N LEU A 48 -20.78 -19.57 28.14
CA LEU A 48 -21.94 -20.17 27.46
C LEU A 48 -22.13 -21.63 27.88
N PRO A 49 -23.34 -22.23 27.69
CA PRO A 49 -23.59 -23.62 27.98
C PRO A 49 -22.64 -24.63 27.32
N SER A 50 -22.16 -24.33 26.10
CA SER A 50 -21.15 -25.13 25.39
C SER A 50 -19.75 -25.09 26.01
N GLY A 51 -19.50 -24.18 26.95
CA GLY A 51 -18.17 -23.89 27.51
C GLY A 51 -17.39 -22.85 26.73
N GLU A 52 -17.92 -22.33 25.60
CA GLU A 52 -17.34 -21.20 24.89
C GLU A 52 -17.47 -19.92 25.74
N LYS A 53 -16.45 -19.05 25.63
CA LYS A 53 -16.49 -17.72 26.25
C LYS A 53 -16.99 -16.66 25.28
N LEU A 54 -18.00 -15.91 25.73
CA LEU A 54 -18.56 -14.78 24.99
C LEU A 54 -18.21 -13.46 25.68
N ALA A 55 -17.76 -12.48 24.93
CA ALA A 55 -17.62 -11.12 25.41
C ALA A 55 -18.68 -10.23 24.75
N PHE A 56 -19.36 -9.44 25.56
CA PHE A 56 -20.25 -8.38 25.09
C PHE A 56 -19.48 -7.07 24.92
N VAL A 57 -19.77 -6.38 23.80
CA VAL A 57 -19.43 -4.97 23.60
C VAL A 57 -20.74 -4.21 23.69
N ASP A 58 -21.00 -3.59 24.84
CA ASP A 58 -22.20 -2.78 25.04
C ASP A 58 -21.99 -1.39 24.45
N VAL A 59 -22.75 -1.06 23.40
CA VAL A 59 -22.57 0.20 22.68
C VAL A 59 -23.59 1.25 23.11
N PRO A 60 -23.20 2.55 23.13
CA PRO A 60 -24.12 3.63 23.46
C PRO A 60 -25.24 3.74 22.43
N GLY A 61 -26.48 3.96 22.91
CA GLY A 61 -27.67 4.11 22.06
C GLY A 61 -27.89 5.53 21.53
N HIS A 62 -27.26 6.55 22.11
CA HIS A 62 -27.58 7.94 21.82
C HIS A 62 -26.77 8.48 20.62
N ARG A 63 -27.43 9.23 19.71
CA ARG A 63 -26.86 9.81 18.45
C ARG A 63 -25.53 10.56 18.63
N ARG A 64 -25.33 11.22 19.79
CA ARG A 64 -24.08 11.96 20.08
C ARG A 64 -22.88 11.05 20.17
N PHE A 65 -23.07 9.76 20.42
CA PHE A 65 -22.01 8.77 20.62
C PHE A 65 -21.91 7.77 19.45
N ILE A 66 -22.40 8.16 18.26
CA ILE A 66 -22.40 7.28 17.08
C ILE A 66 -20.98 6.77 16.74
N GLY A 67 -19.95 7.59 16.92
CA GLY A 67 -18.56 7.16 16.72
C GLY A 67 -18.13 6.04 17.70
N ASN A 68 -18.64 6.07 18.94
CA ASN A 68 -18.41 4.99 19.91
C ASN A 68 -19.19 3.73 19.53
N MET A 69 -20.42 3.89 19.08
CA MET A 69 -21.25 2.79 18.59
C MET A 69 -20.58 2.09 17.40
N LEU A 70 -20.13 2.84 16.39
CA LEU A 70 -19.43 2.30 15.22
C LEU A 70 -18.13 1.59 15.59
N ALA A 71 -17.38 2.15 16.55
CA ALA A 71 -16.15 1.54 17.07
C ALA A 71 -16.40 0.21 17.79
N GLY A 72 -17.56 0.06 18.42
CA GLY A 72 -17.96 -1.20 19.09
C GLY A 72 -18.51 -2.24 18.12
N LEU A 73 -19.32 -1.82 17.14
CA LEU A 73 -19.91 -2.70 16.13
C LEU A 73 -18.89 -3.19 15.10
N GLY A 74 -17.98 -2.31 14.66
CA GLY A 74 -17.07 -2.60 13.53
C GLY A 74 -16.25 -3.88 13.65
N PRO A 75 -15.59 -4.15 14.79
CA PRO A 75 -14.81 -5.38 14.98
C PRO A 75 -15.62 -6.58 15.47
N ALA A 76 -16.92 -6.42 15.80
CA ALA A 76 -17.74 -7.51 16.28
C ALA A 76 -18.27 -8.37 15.12
N PRO A 77 -18.16 -9.69 15.16
CA PRO A 77 -18.64 -10.58 14.10
C PRO A 77 -20.16 -10.79 14.12
N ALA A 78 -20.83 -10.45 15.22
CA ALA A 78 -22.26 -10.60 15.39
C ALA A 78 -22.86 -9.52 16.31
N VAL A 79 -24.17 -9.37 16.23
CA VAL A 79 -24.91 -8.33 16.96
C VAL A 79 -26.13 -8.90 17.68
N MET A 80 -26.40 -8.40 18.88
CA MET A 80 -27.63 -8.58 19.62
C MET A 80 -28.43 -7.27 19.51
N LEU A 81 -29.45 -7.28 18.66
CA LEU A 81 -30.35 -6.13 18.45
C LEU A 81 -31.46 -6.16 19.48
N VAL A 82 -31.58 -5.10 20.28
CA VAL A 82 -32.47 -5.02 21.44
C VAL A 82 -33.58 -4.02 21.18
N VAL A 83 -34.83 -4.45 21.34
CA VAL A 83 -36.04 -3.61 21.18
C VAL A 83 -36.93 -3.82 22.40
N ALA A 84 -37.37 -2.72 23.04
CA ALA A 84 -38.24 -2.80 24.20
C ALA A 84 -39.72 -2.96 23.77
N ALA A 85 -40.43 -3.91 24.37
CA ALA A 85 -41.83 -4.22 24.02
C ALA A 85 -42.81 -3.07 24.29
N ASP A 86 -42.59 -2.33 25.38
CA ASP A 86 -43.42 -1.19 25.77
C ASP A 86 -43.24 0.03 24.82
N GLN A 87 -42.02 0.23 24.28
CA GLN A 87 -41.69 1.38 23.44
C GLN A 87 -41.76 1.08 21.94
N GLY A 88 -41.51 -0.16 21.54
CA GLY A 88 -41.50 -0.57 20.14
C GLY A 88 -40.28 -0.05 19.36
N TRP A 89 -40.38 -0.09 18.03
CA TRP A 89 -39.31 0.35 17.14
C TRP A 89 -39.11 1.87 17.20
N GLN A 90 -37.86 2.31 17.39
CA GLN A 90 -37.52 3.72 17.57
C GLN A 90 -36.51 4.19 16.50
N ALA A 91 -36.38 5.52 16.35
CA ALA A 91 -35.48 6.14 15.37
C ALA A 91 -34.00 5.67 15.54
N GLN A 92 -33.53 5.53 16.79
CA GLN A 92 -32.17 5.04 17.03
C GLN A 92 -32.01 3.53 16.75
N SER A 93 -33.11 2.74 16.88
CA SER A 93 -33.09 1.33 16.44
C SER A 93 -32.81 1.26 14.94
N ARG A 94 -33.40 2.19 14.17
CA ARG A 94 -33.17 2.33 12.73
C ARG A 94 -31.71 2.73 12.44
N GLU A 95 -31.16 3.74 13.13
CA GLU A 95 -29.76 4.17 12.95
C GLU A 95 -28.76 3.05 13.26
N HIS A 96 -29.04 2.24 14.30
CA HIS A 96 -28.22 1.08 14.61
C HIS A 96 -28.33 0.00 13.54
N LEU A 97 -29.52 -0.26 13.02
CA LEU A 97 -29.70 -1.21 11.93
C LEU A 97 -29.02 -0.76 10.64
N ASP A 98 -29.11 0.54 10.30
CA ASP A 98 -28.38 1.11 9.16
C ASP A 98 -26.86 0.97 9.33
N ALA A 99 -26.32 1.11 10.55
CA ALA A 99 -24.90 0.86 10.86
C ALA A 99 -24.51 -0.62 10.71
N ILE A 100 -25.35 -1.53 11.18
CA ILE A 100 -25.17 -2.98 11.09
C ILE A 100 -25.10 -3.39 9.61
N ASP A 101 -26.04 -2.90 8.80
CA ASP A 101 -26.09 -3.16 7.36
C ASP A 101 -24.88 -2.53 6.64
N ALA A 102 -24.54 -1.28 6.94
CA ALA A 102 -23.37 -0.59 6.40
C ALA A 102 -22.07 -1.33 6.72
N LEU A 103 -21.94 -1.90 7.92
CA LEU A 103 -20.79 -2.75 8.31
C LEU A 103 -20.84 -4.14 7.67
N GLY A 104 -21.97 -4.58 7.14
CA GLY A 104 -22.18 -5.91 6.58
C GLY A 104 -22.18 -7.01 7.62
N LEU A 105 -22.62 -6.71 8.82
CA LEU A 105 -22.82 -7.72 9.86
C LEU A 105 -23.99 -8.61 9.48
N ARG A 106 -23.73 -9.90 9.34
CA ARG A 106 -24.73 -10.87 8.90
C ARG A 106 -25.35 -11.65 10.04
N HIS A 107 -24.58 -11.93 11.09
CA HIS A 107 -25.03 -12.77 12.19
C HIS A 107 -25.66 -11.93 13.29
N GLY A 108 -26.90 -12.22 13.64
CA GLY A 108 -27.61 -11.46 14.65
C GLY A 108 -28.62 -12.25 15.46
N LEU A 109 -28.98 -11.67 16.60
CA LEU A 109 -30.05 -12.12 17.48
C LEU A 109 -30.96 -10.93 17.76
N LEU A 110 -32.28 -11.10 17.62
CA LEU A 110 -33.25 -10.08 18.03
C LEU A 110 -33.74 -10.40 19.45
N VAL A 111 -33.64 -9.42 20.34
CA VAL A 111 -34.15 -9.57 21.70
C VAL A 111 -35.23 -8.53 21.98
N ILE A 112 -36.43 -8.99 22.29
CA ILE A 112 -37.51 -8.14 22.75
C ILE A 112 -37.45 -8.08 24.28
N THR A 113 -37.14 -6.91 24.83
CA THR A 113 -37.03 -6.69 26.26
C THR A 113 -38.28 -6.13 26.89
N ARG A 114 -38.33 -6.10 28.25
CA ARG A 114 -39.42 -5.53 29.01
C ARG A 114 -40.77 -6.16 28.66
N CYS A 115 -40.82 -7.44 28.33
CA CYS A 115 -42.05 -8.15 27.99
C CYS A 115 -43.05 -8.20 29.15
N GLY A 116 -42.60 -8.01 30.40
CA GLY A 116 -43.47 -7.89 31.57
C GLY A 116 -44.25 -6.56 31.64
N LEU A 117 -43.88 -5.54 30.86
CA LEU A 117 -44.55 -4.21 30.79
C LEU A 117 -45.48 -4.05 29.60
N ALA A 118 -45.66 -5.09 28.77
CA ALA A 118 -46.49 -5.06 27.59
C ALA A 118 -47.45 -6.26 27.52
N THR A 119 -48.57 -6.12 26.79
CA THR A 119 -49.44 -7.25 26.54
C THR A 119 -48.82 -8.21 25.51
N PRO A 120 -49.22 -9.49 25.48
CA PRO A 120 -48.72 -10.45 24.50
C PRO A 120 -48.92 -9.99 23.04
N GLU A 121 -50.02 -9.33 22.75
CA GLU A 121 -50.35 -8.79 21.43
C GLU A 121 -49.36 -7.67 21.04
N ARG A 122 -49.01 -6.80 22.00
CA ARG A 122 -47.99 -5.75 21.79
C ARG A 122 -46.60 -6.31 21.56
N VAL A 123 -46.22 -7.34 22.31
CA VAL A 123 -44.94 -8.05 22.11
C VAL A 123 -44.89 -8.62 20.69
N ALA A 124 -45.95 -9.28 20.24
CA ALA A 124 -46.05 -9.85 18.90
C ALA A 124 -45.94 -8.75 17.79
N GLU A 125 -46.64 -7.63 17.96
CA GLU A 125 -46.59 -6.48 17.04
C GLU A 125 -45.17 -5.91 16.93
N VAL A 126 -44.50 -5.70 18.05
CA VAL A 126 -43.12 -5.17 18.08
C VAL A 126 -42.13 -6.14 17.43
N ARG A 127 -42.30 -7.45 17.68
CA ARG A 127 -41.51 -8.51 17.03
C ARG A 127 -41.66 -8.48 15.52
N GLU A 128 -42.90 -8.45 15.00
CA GLU A 128 -43.21 -8.42 13.57
C GLU A 128 -42.63 -7.16 12.92
N THR A 129 -42.83 -6.00 13.55
CA THR A 129 -42.29 -4.71 13.09
C THR A 129 -40.74 -4.75 13.00
N ALA A 130 -40.05 -5.25 14.04
CA ALA A 130 -38.61 -5.34 14.05
C ALA A 130 -38.09 -6.30 12.97
N LEU A 131 -38.69 -7.46 12.80
CA LEU A 131 -38.34 -8.41 11.74
C LEU A 131 -38.57 -7.84 10.35
N GLY A 132 -39.66 -7.06 10.15
CA GLY A 132 -39.94 -6.36 8.90
C GLY A 132 -38.83 -5.34 8.52
N HIS A 133 -38.28 -4.62 9.50
CA HIS A 133 -37.13 -3.74 9.27
C HIS A 133 -35.85 -4.49 8.97
N ILE A 134 -35.57 -5.58 9.70
CA ILE A 134 -34.37 -6.41 9.53
C ILE A 134 -34.36 -7.08 8.15
N ALA A 135 -35.49 -7.55 7.66
CA ALA A 135 -35.61 -8.24 6.37
C ALA A 135 -35.17 -7.38 5.16
N ALA A 136 -35.13 -6.05 5.32
CA ALA A 136 -34.62 -5.11 4.30
C ALA A 136 -33.09 -4.92 4.32
N THR A 137 -32.38 -5.62 5.17
CA THR A 137 -30.93 -5.50 5.39
C THR A 137 -30.20 -6.82 5.17
N SER A 138 -28.86 -6.79 5.29
CA SER A 138 -28.02 -7.99 5.22
C SER A 138 -27.98 -8.81 6.51
N LEU A 139 -28.66 -8.37 7.59
CA LEU A 139 -28.65 -9.05 8.89
C LEU A 139 -29.55 -10.28 8.87
N GLU A 140 -28.95 -11.44 9.13
CA GLU A 140 -29.63 -12.72 9.30
C GLU A 140 -29.82 -12.97 10.81
N VAL A 141 -31.09 -13.00 11.25
CA VAL A 141 -31.42 -13.24 12.67
C VAL A 141 -31.60 -14.73 12.90
N VAL A 142 -30.76 -15.29 13.78
CA VAL A 142 -30.78 -16.73 14.13
C VAL A 142 -32.03 -17.09 14.92
N ASP A 143 -32.42 -16.21 15.87
CA ASP A 143 -33.58 -16.41 16.74
C ASP A 143 -34.13 -15.07 17.26
N VAL A 144 -35.34 -15.10 17.78
CA VAL A 144 -36.00 -13.99 18.46
C VAL A 144 -36.39 -14.39 19.88
N VAL A 145 -35.73 -13.76 20.85
CA VAL A 145 -35.95 -14.09 22.26
C VAL A 145 -36.71 -12.98 22.99
N GLU A 146 -37.76 -13.35 23.69
CA GLU A 146 -38.56 -12.46 24.52
C GLU A 146 -38.07 -12.51 25.97
N THR A 147 -37.70 -11.35 26.52
CA THR A 147 -37.05 -11.28 27.84
C THR A 147 -37.70 -10.23 28.76
N ASP A 148 -37.59 -10.50 30.05
CA ASP A 148 -37.77 -9.48 31.09
C ASP A 148 -36.64 -9.67 32.13
N ALA A 149 -35.62 -8.82 32.04
CA ALA A 149 -34.44 -8.89 32.87
C ALA A 149 -34.73 -8.67 34.36
N VAL A 150 -35.86 -8.02 34.71
CA VAL A 150 -36.24 -7.80 36.14
C VAL A 150 -36.80 -9.06 36.76
N SER A 151 -37.64 -9.80 36.06
CA SER A 151 -38.21 -11.06 36.52
C SER A 151 -37.33 -12.28 36.24
N GLY A 152 -36.31 -12.13 35.39
CA GLY A 152 -35.47 -13.23 34.92
C GLY A 152 -36.09 -14.06 33.79
N ARG A 153 -37.31 -13.71 33.31
CA ARG A 153 -37.99 -14.43 32.23
C ARG A 153 -37.17 -14.34 30.94
N GLY A 154 -36.95 -15.46 30.25
CA GLY A 154 -36.28 -15.53 28.95
C GLY A 154 -34.75 -15.41 28.99
N ILE A 155 -34.13 -15.33 30.20
CA ILE A 155 -32.67 -15.16 30.30
C ILE A 155 -31.94 -16.47 29.98
N ASP A 156 -32.47 -17.63 30.40
CA ASP A 156 -31.85 -18.92 30.07
C ASP A 156 -32.05 -19.28 28.60
N GLU A 157 -33.20 -18.98 28.02
CA GLU A 157 -33.48 -19.11 26.59
C GLU A 157 -32.51 -18.21 25.77
N LEU A 158 -32.27 -16.99 26.23
CA LEU A 158 -31.32 -16.08 25.60
C LEU A 158 -29.88 -16.64 25.66
N ARG A 159 -29.48 -17.30 26.74
CA ARG A 159 -28.16 -17.97 26.82
C ARG A 159 -28.02 -19.08 25.79
N CYS A 160 -29.07 -19.90 25.59
CA CYS A 160 -29.08 -20.93 24.55
C CYS A 160 -29.03 -20.32 23.15
N ALA A 161 -29.83 -19.28 22.86
CA ALA A 161 -29.82 -18.59 21.57
C ALA A 161 -28.47 -17.91 21.26
N LEU A 162 -27.77 -17.41 22.28
CA LEU A 162 -26.41 -16.88 22.13
C LEU A 162 -25.40 -17.97 21.80
N ASP A 163 -25.57 -19.18 22.39
CA ASP A 163 -24.74 -20.33 22.10
C ASP A 163 -24.92 -20.80 20.63
N ASP A 164 -26.18 -20.86 20.16
CA ASP A 164 -26.54 -21.17 18.79
C ASP A 164 -25.99 -20.12 17.81
N LEU A 165 -26.07 -18.84 18.17
CA LEU A 165 -25.49 -17.74 17.38
C LEU A 165 -23.97 -17.93 17.24
N VAL A 166 -23.27 -18.22 18.34
CA VAL A 166 -21.81 -18.43 18.34
C VAL A 166 -21.43 -19.63 17.49
N ALA A 167 -22.20 -20.71 17.52
CA ALA A 167 -21.95 -21.91 16.71
C ALA A 167 -22.08 -21.65 15.20
N GLN A 168 -22.91 -20.68 14.78
CA GLN A 168 -23.11 -20.30 13.38
C GLN A 168 -22.10 -19.25 12.86
N MET A 169 -21.31 -18.64 13.75
CA MET A 169 -20.30 -17.67 13.34
C MET A 169 -19.18 -18.35 12.53
N PRO A 170 -18.60 -17.65 11.56
CA PRO A 170 -17.46 -18.16 10.81
C PRO A 170 -16.26 -18.44 11.73
N PRO A 171 -15.36 -19.36 11.32
CA PRO A 171 -14.11 -19.59 12.04
C PRO A 171 -13.34 -18.27 12.20
N VAL A 172 -12.66 -18.14 13.34
CA VAL A 172 -11.83 -16.95 13.59
C VAL A 172 -10.59 -16.95 12.72
N ASP A 173 -10.22 -15.80 12.21
CA ASP A 173 -9.03 -15.62 11.40
C ASP A 173 -7.81 -15.36 12.30
N THR A 174 -7.08 -16.42 12.64
CA THR A 174 -5.87 -16.35 13.49
C THR A 174 -4.59 -16.06 12.70
N VAL A 175 -4.63 -16.10 11.36
CA VAL A 175 -3.45 -16.07 10.49
C VAL A 175 -3.21 -14.70 9.85
N SER A 176 -4.26 -13.93 9.65
CA SER A 176 -4.15 -12.58 9.07
C SER A 176 -3.18 -11.71 9.87
N PRO A 177 -2.50 -10.76 9.19
CA PRO A 177 -1.73 -9.73 9.87
C PRO A 177 -2.60 -8.96 10.87
N VAL A 178 -2.03 -8.69 12.04
CA VAL A 178 -2.72 -7.94 13.09
C VAL A 178 -3.09 -6.54 12.63
N ARG A 179 -4.33 -6.12 12.90
CA ARG A 179 -4.78 -4.72 12.89
C ARG A 179 -5.76 -4.54 14.03
N LEU A 180 -5.32 -3.81 15.05
CA LEU A 180 -6.13 -3.48 16.22
C LEU A 180 -6.29 -1.96 16.29
N TRP A 181 -7.52 -1.48 16.21
CA TRP A 181 -7.84 -0.07 16.36
C TRP A 181 -7.95 0.29 17.83
N VAL A 182 -7.15 1.28 18.27
CA VAL A 182 -7.14 1.75 19.67
C VAL A 182 -8.42 2.51 19.97
N ASP A 183 -9.13 2.10 21.00
CA ASP A 183 -10.30 2.82 21.52
C ASP A 183 -9.98 3.65 22.77
N ARG A 184 -9.01 3.22 23.58
CA ARG A 184 -8.50 3.98 24.74
C ARG A 184 -6.99 3.83 24.86
N SER A 185 -6.36 4.90 25.35
CA SER A 185 -4.95 4.93 25.72
C SER A 185 -4.82 5.53 27.11
N PHE A 186 -4.03 4.91 27.99
CA PHE A 186 -3.81 5.40 29.35
C PHE A 186 -2.47 4.91 29.90
N SER A 187 -1.95 5.63 30.89
CA SER A 187 -0.70 5.27 31.56
C SER A 187 -0.98 4.47 32.83
N VAL A 188 -0.24 3.37 33.01
CA VAL A 188 -0.29 2.54 34.23
C VAL A 188 1.06 2.58 34.91
N LYS A 189 1.08 2.94 36.21
CA LYS A 189 2.31 3.01 37.00
C LYS A 189 3.07 1.69 36.98
N GLY A 190 4.33 1.72 36.55
CA GLY A 190 5.21 0.53 36.43
C GLY A 190 5.03 -0.27 35.13
N THR A 191 3.95 -0.07 34.38
CA THR A 191 3.71 -0.73 33.09
C THR A 191 4.00 0.19 31.92
N GLY A 192 3.74 1.47 32.03
CA GLY A 192 3.86 2.45 30.96
C GLY A 192 2.54 2.64 30.22
N THR A 193 2.62 2.88 28.92
CA THR A 193 1.46 3.09 28.04
C THR A 193 0.73 1.79 27.79
N VAL A 194 -0.56 1.79 28.11
CA VAL A 194 -1.49 0.69 27.85
C VAL A 194 -2.59 1.19 26.93
N VAL A 195 -2.84 0.45 25.87
CA VAL A 195 -3.93 0.72 24.94
C VAL A 195 -4.93 -0.42 24.96
N THR A 196 -6.18 -0.12 24.65
CA THR A 196 -7.22 -1.14 24.49
C THR A 196 -7.85 -1.09 23.11
N GLY A 197 -8.29 -2.24 22.63
CA GLY A 197 -8.98 -2.40 21.37
C GLY A 197 -9.55 -3.80 21.20
N THR A 198 -10.34 -4.01 20.17
CA THR A 198 -10.82 -5.34 19.79
C THR A 198 -9.95 -5.90 18.66
N LEU A 199 -9.31 -7.01 18.93
CA LEU A 199 -8.55 -7.79 17.95
C LEU A 199 -9.54 -8.61 17.12
N ALA A 200 -9.80 -8.18 15.90
CA ALA A 200 -10.78 -8.82 15.02
C ALA A 200 -10.18 -9.99 14.21
N ALA A 201 -8.90 -9.93 13.89
CA ALA A 201 -8.17 -10.94 13.14
C ALA A 201 -6.69 -10.92 13.51
N GLY A 202 -5.97 -12.02 13.21
CA GLY A 202 -4.57 -12.21 13.55
C GLY A 202 -4.37 -12.57 15.03
N THR A 203 -3.17 -12.96 15.40
CA THR A 203 -2.81 -13.34 16.76
C THR A 203 -1.74 -12.40 17.28
N LEU A 204 -1.97 -11.80 18.46
CA LEU A 204 -0.99 -10.97 19.16
C LEU A 204 -0.20 -11.82 20.16
N ARG A 205 1.12 -11.63 20.17
CA ARG A 205 2.04 -12.31 21.09
C ARG A 205 2.88 -11.33 21.88
N LEU A 206 3.27 -11.77 23.06
CA LEU A 206 4.27 -11.07 23.85
C LEU A 206 5.58 -10.95 23.06
N GLY A 207 6.12 -9.73 22.98
CA GLY A 207 7.34 -9.46 22.22
C GLY A 207 7.12 -9.08 20.74
N ASP A 208 5.90 -9.16 20.23
CA ASP A 208 5.62 -8.71 18.86
C ASP A 208 6.00 -7.24 18.68
N GLU A 209 6.64 -6.94 17.54
CA GLU A 209 6.87 -5.59 17.08
C GLU A 209 5.67 -5.14 16.23
N LEU A 210 5.11 -3.98 16.58
CA LEU A 210 3.95 -3.41 15.89
C LEU A 210 4.30 -2.03 15.34
N GLU A 211 3.74 -1.70 14.20
CA GLU A 211 3.72 -0.37 13.62
C GLU A 211 2.57 0.44 14.23
N VAL A 212 2.86 1.66 14.68
CA VAL A 212 1.93 2.56 15.38
C VAL A 212 2.10 3.96 14.80
N GLY A 213 1.32 4.30 13.77
CA GLY A 213 1.60 5.50 12.98
C GLY A 213 2.95 5.39 12.29
N ASP A 214 3.83 6.37 12.52
CA ASP A 214 5.20 6.40 11.98
C ASP A 214 6.21 5.71 12.91
N GLU A 215 5.78 5.26 14.10
CA GLU A 215 6.61 4.69 15.14
C GLU A 215 6.48 3.16 15.19
N ARG A 216 7.37 2.52 15.94
CA ARG A 216 7.33 1.10 16.25
C ARG A 216 7.31 0.88 17.75
N ALA A 217 6.51 -0.09 18.18
CA ALA A 217 6.38 -0.46 19.58
C ALA A 217 6.45 -1.96 19.77
N VAL A 218 6.96 -2.39 20.93
CA VAL A 218 7.02 -3.80 21.28
C VAL A 218 5.94 -4.12 22.32
N VAL A 219 5.20 -5.19 22.10
CA VAL A 219 4.20 -5.72 23.03
C VAL A 219 4.89 -6.22 24.30
N ARG A 220 4.65 -5.54 25.43
CA ARG A 220 5.23 -5.84 26.73
C ARG A 220 4.36 -6.78 27.58
N SER A 221 3.05 -6.62 27.48
CA SER A 221 2.10 -7.52 28.13
C SER A 221 0.73 -7.46 27.46
N LEU A 222 -0.01 -8.55 27.56
CA LEU A 222 -1.37 -8.69 27.04
C LEU A 222 -2.31 -9.05 28.19
N GLN A 223 -3.50 -8.45 28.21
CA GLN A 223 -4.53 -8.79 29.17
C GLN A 223 -5.90 -8.88 28.50
N VAL A 224 -6.65 -9.93 28.84
CA VAL A 224 -8.04 -10.15 28.42
C VAL A 224 -8.86 -10.39 29.68
N LEU A 225 -9.94 -9.63 29.86
CA LEU A 225 -10.79 -9.69 31.05
C LEU A 225 -10.02 -9.63 32.37
N GLY A 226 -8.94 -8.83 32.42
CA GLY A 226 -8.08 -8.65 33.60
C GLY A 226 -7.04 -9.74 33.82
N GLN A 227 -7.04 -10.83 33.06
CA GLN A 227 -6.04 -11.89 33.12
C GLN A 227 -4.90 -11.66 32.12
N ARG A 228 -3.67 -12.02 32.52
CA ARG A 228 -2.49 -11.93 31.65
C ARG A 228 -2.41 -13.15 30.74
N HIS A 229 -1.96 -12.88 29.52
CA HIS A 229 -1.76 -13.89 28.49
C HIS A 229 -0.43 -13.63 27.76
N ASP A 230 0.25 -14.67 27.31
CA ASP A 230 1.43 -14.56 26.44
C ASP A 230 1.02 -14.45 24.97
N GLU A 231 -0.17 -14.93 24.64
CA GLU A 231 -0.77 -14.91 23.31
C GLU A 231 -2.27 -14.62 23.42
N VAL A 232 -2.79 -13.81 22.50
CA VAL A 232 -4.22 -13.49 22.37
C VAL A 232 -4.68 -13.75 20.94
N ALA A 233 -5.60 -14.70 20.80
CA ALA A 233 -6.26 -14.98 19.52
C ALA A 233 -7.49 -14.06 19.29
N PRO A 234 -7.93 -13.86 18.04
CA PRO A 234 -9.17 -13.17 17.72
C PRO A 234 -10.39 -14.08 18.06
N VAL A 235 -11.60 -13.60 18.21
CA VAL A 235 -11.95 -12.20 18.37
C VAL A 235 -11.88 -11.88 19.86
N SER A 236 -11.09 -10.89 20.25
CA SER A 236 -10.84 -10.63 21.68
C SER A 236 -10.71 -9.14 21.95
N ARG A 237 -11.32 -8.72 23.07
CA ARG A 237 -11.02 -7.44 23.66
C ARG A 237 -9.71 -7.54 24.44
N VAL A 238 -8.70 -6.80 24.02
CA VAL A 238 -7.37 -6.90 24.62
C VAL A 238 -6.85 -5.55 25.10
N ALA A 239 -6.17 -5.56 26.25
CA ALA A 239 -5.33 -4.47 26.71
C ALA A 239 -3.88 -4.82 26.40
N VAL A 240 -3.20 -3.95 25.67
CA VAL A 240 -1.84 -4.14 25.20
C VAL A 240 -0.94 -3.09 25.84
N ALA A 241 0.03 -3.53 26.64
CA ALA A 241 1.08 -2.63 27.12
C ALA A 241 2.18 -2.52 26.08
N LEU A 242 2.49 -1.29 25.69
CA LEU A 242 3.47 -0.97 24.66
C LEU A 242 4.74 -0.39 25.30
N ARG A 243 5.89 -0.75 24.75
CA ARG A 243 7.19 -0.18 25.11
C ARG A 243 7.63 0.77 24.01
N GLY A 244 8.11 1.95 24.42
CA GLY A 244 8.70 2.93 23.51
C GLY A 244 7.78 4.11 23.13
N LEU A 245 6.52 4.11 23.59
CA LEU A 245 5.54 5.15 23.27
C LEU A 245 4.95 5.78 24.53
N HIS A 246 4.53 7.05 24.41
CA HIS A 246 3.72 7.75 25.36
C HIS A 246 2.22 7.66 24.99
N THR A 247 1.34 7.95 25.94
CA THR A 247 -0.12 7.94 25.70
C THR A 247 -0.56 8.91 24.62
N ASP A 248 0.13 10.05 24.49
CA ASP A 248 -0.19 11.09 23.50
C ASP A 248 0.21 10.67 22.07
N ASP A 249 1.14 9.72 21.93
CA ASP A 249 1.55 9.15 20.63
C ASP A 249 0.52 8.16 20.08
N VAL A 250 -0.38 7.66 20.94
CA VAL A 250 -1.34 6.60 20.59
C VAL A 250 -2.77 7.02 20.98
N PRO A 251 -3.30 8.11 20.41
CA PRO A 251 -4.67 8.51 20.65
C PRO A 251 -5.67 7.49 20.12
N ARG A 252 -6.94 7.64 20.51
CA ARG A 252 -8.04 6.87 19.92
C ARG A 252 -8.04 7.02 18.39
N GLY A 253 -8.27 5.92 17.68
CA GLY A 253 -8.24 5.87 16.21
C GLY A 253 -6.89 5.46 15.64
N THR A 254 -5.83 5.42 16.46
CA THR A 254 -4.53 4.90 16.05
C THR A 254 -4.62 3.37 15.87
N PRO A 255 -4.17 2.79 14.76
CA PRO A 255 -4.08 1.35 14.61
C PRO A 255 -2.76 0.82 15.13
N LEU A 256 -2.78 -0.38 15.72
CA LEU A 256 -1.62 -1.23 15.92
C LEU A 256 -1.58 -2.23 14.76
N LEU A 257 -0.50 -2.27 14.00
CA LEU A 257 -0.38 -3.05 12.77
C LEU A 257 0.81 -4.01 12.82
N THR A 258 0.66 -5.19 12.25
CA THR A 258 1.83 -5.95 11.81
C THR A 258 2.58 -5.09 10.78
N PRO A 259 3.91 -4.87 10.92
CA PRO A 259 4.66 -4.01 10.02
C PRO A 259 4.46 -4.37 8.54
N GLY A 260 4.21 -3.36 7.70
CA GLY A 260 3.99 -3.52 6.26
C GLY A 260 2.69 -4.22 5.86
N SER A 261 1.73 -4.38 6.77
CA SER A 261 0.47 -5.11 6.51
C SER A 261 -0.68 -4.26 6.00
N ALA A 262 -0.50 -2.96 5.87
CA ALA A 262 -1.51 -2.04 5.36
C ALA A 262 -0.85 -0.90 4.57
N SER A 263 -1.58 -0.32 3.63
CA SER A 263 -1.12 0.86 2.87
C SER A 263 -1.73 2.12 3.46
N TRP A 264 -0.88 3.10 3.81
CA TRP A 264 -1.32 4.43 4.21
C TRP A 264 -1.73 5.21 2.98
N VAL A 265 -3.03 5.47 2.84
CA VAL A 265 -3.61 6.07 1.64
C VAL A 265 -4.56 7.21 1.99
N ASN A 266 -4.58 8.23 1.13
CA ASN A 266 -5.53 9.35 1.20
C ASN A 266 -6.43 9.44 -0.04
N VAL A 267 -6.21 8.62 -1.07
CA VAL A 267 -7.08 8.53 -2.23
C VAL A 267 -7.41 7.07 -2.48
N LEU A 268 -8.70 6.75 -2.58
CA LEU A 268 -9.15 5.37 -2.77
C LEU A 268 -10.40 5.33 -3.65
N ASP A 269 -10.59 4.24 -4.39
CA ASP A 269 -11.83 3.96 -5.11
C ASP A 269 -12.64 2.93 -4.33
N VAL A 270 -13.94 3.18 -4.21
CA VAL A 270 -14.85 2.40 -3.39
C VAL A 270 -16.13 2.04 -4.12
N ARG A 271 -16.80 1.00 -3.63
CA ARG A 271 -18.15 0.61 -4.04
C ARG A 271 -19.10 0.71 -2.85
N SER A 272 -20.25 1.40 -3.03
CA SER A 272 -21.30 1.42 -2.01
C SER A 272 -21.97 0.05 -1.89
N GLU A 273 -22.39 -0.26 -0.67
CA GLU A 273 -23.14 -1.46 -0.33
C GLU A 273 -24.52 -1.05 0.21
N GLY A 274 -25.53 -1.91 0.08
CA GLY A 274 -26.84 -1.67 0.67
C GLY A 274 -27.77 -0.74 -0.10
N GLY A 275 -27.55 -0.49 -1.40
CA GLY A 275 -28.52 0.20 -2.27
C GLY A 275 -28.53 1.74 -2.20
N HIS A 276 -27.62 2.37 -1.47
CA HIS A 276 -27.46 3.82 -1.46
C HIS A 276 -26.57 4.30 -2.61
N GLU A 277 -27.03 5.31 -3.33
CA GLU A 277 -26.34 5.85 -4.50
C GLU A 277 -25.37 6.98 -4.11
N TRP A 278 -24.18 6.98 -4.73
CA TRP A 278 -23.20 8.04 -4.49
C TRP A 278 -23.65 9.42 -4.99
N GLN A 279 -24.63 9.47 -5.89
CA GLN A 279 -25.16 10.74 -6.39
C GLN A 279 -25.92 11.51 -5.31
N ASP A 280 -26.44 10.80 -4.31
CA ASP A 280 -27.17 11.37 -3.16
C ASP A 280 -26.23 11.70 -1.99
N ALA A 281 -24.94 11.39 -2.11
CA ALA A 281 -23.97 11.71 -1.09
C ALA A 281 -23.63 13.19 -1.07
N SER A 282 -23.40 13.74 0.12
CA SER A 282 -22.80 15.07 0.27
C SER A 282 -21.40 15.09 -0.35
N ALA A 283 -20.97 16.24 -0.87
CA ALA A 283 -19.63 16.41 -1.44
C ALA A 283 -18.53 16.18 -0.39
N GLU A 284 -18.83 16.45 0.87
CA GLU A 284 -17.96 16.22 2.02
C GLU A 284 -18.67 15.29 3.01
N VAL A 285 -17.97 14.25 3.43
CA VAL A 285 -18.46 13.18 4.31
C VAL A 285 -17.42 12.82 5.35
N SER A 286 -17.86 12.17 6.44
CA SER A 286 -16.93 11.52 7.38
C SER A 286 -16.82 10.03 7.06
N VAL A 287 -15.60 9.55 6.94
CA VAL A 287 -15.25 8.14 6.73
C VAL A 287 -14.84 7.51 8.05
N HIS A 288 -15.47 6.40 8.43
CA HIS A 288 -15.17 5.68 9.66
C HIS A 288 -14.67 4.27 9.36
N ILE A 289 -13.61 3.86 10.06
CA ILE A 289 -13.10 2.49 10.08
C ILE A 289 -12.54 2.16 11.47
N GLY A 290 -12.98 1.05 12.07
CA GLY A 290 -12.62 0.75 13.45
C GLY A 290 -13.01 1.91 14.38
N THR A 291 -12.02 2.47 15.08
CA THR A 291 -12.21 3.64 15.95
C THR A 291 -11.76 4.96 15.31
N ALA A 292 -11.23 4.92 14.08
CA ALA A 292 -10.81 6.10 13.34
C ALA A 292 -11.98 6.77 12.61
N SER A 293 -11.87 8.10 12.46
CA SER A 293 -12.80 8.92 11.69
C SER A 293 -12.04 10.04 11.01
N VAL A 294 -12.17 10.18 9.70
CA VAL A 294 -11.53 11.23 8.90
C VAL A 294 -12.54 11.85 7.94
N GLU A 295 -12.34 13.12 7.62
CA GLU A 295 -13.16 13.80 6.62
C GLU A 295 -12.69 13.40 5.21
N ALA A 296 -13.64 13.36 4.26
CA ALA A 296 -13.34 12.98 2.89
C ALA A 296 -14.19 13.77 1.89
N ARG A 297 -13.62 14.03 0.70
CA ARG A 297 -14.36 14.51 -0.46
C ARG A 297 -14.79 13.33 -1.33
N VAL A 298 -16.05 13.38 -1.76
CA VAL A 298 -16.65 12.36 -2.62
C VAL A 298 -16.63 12.83 -4.07
N ARG A 299 -16.15 11.96 -4.95
CA ARG A 299 -16.30 12.11 -6.41
C ARG A 299 -17.02 10.89 -6.97
N PRO A 300 -18.34 10.95 -7.19
CA PRO A 300 -19.10 9.87 -7.80
C PRO A 300 -18.60 9.55 -9.22
N PHE A 301 -18.62 8.28 -9.59
CA PHE A 301 -18.37 7.79 -10.96
C PHE A 301 -19.68 7.32 -11.61
N ASP A 302 -20.47 6.55 -10.87
CA ASP A 302 -21.81 6.08 -11.15
C ASP A 302 -22.60 5.96 -9.84
N GLU A 303 -23.71 5.25 -9.87
CA GLU A 303 -24.58 5.02 -8.71
C GLU A 303 -23.85 4.29 -7.57
N ARG A 304 -22.96 3.36 -7.90
CA ARG A 304 -22.32 2.45 -6.94
C ARG A 304 -20.83 2.72 -6.69
N HIS A 305 -20.14 3.42 -7.56
CA HIS A 305 -18.69 3.62 -7.45
C HIS A 305 -18.36 5.10 -7.27
N ALA A 306 -17.39 5.36 -6.40
CA ALA A 306 -16.87 6.70 -6.15
C ALA A 306 -15.37 6.66 -5.82
N ARG A 307 -14.74 7.83 -5.96
CA ARG A 307 -13.44 8.13 -5.38
C ARG A 307 -13.63 8.94 -4.13
N LEU A 308 -12.93 8.53 -3.08
CA LEU A 308 -12.81 9.29 -1.85
C LEU A 308 -11.40 9.88 -1.77
N THR A 309 -11.33 11.16 -1.37
CA THR A 309 -10.08 11.82 -1.04
C THR A 309 -10.14 12.20 0.43
N LEU A 310 -9.37 11.52 1.25
CA LEU A 310 -9.33 11.69 2.71
C LEU A 310 -8.51 12.92 3.09
N SER A 311 -8.88 13.61 4.16
CA SER A 311 -8.10 14.70 4.76
C SER A 311 -6.77 14.21 5.34
N ASP A 312 -6.81 13.04 5.96
CA ASP A 312 -5.68 12.38 6.60
C ASP A 312 -5.55 10.94 6.09
N PRO A 313 -4.33 10.41 5.91
CA PRO A 313 -4.15 9.05 5.42
C PRO A 313 -4.65 8.02 6.44
N LEU A 314 -5.26 6.95 5.94
CA LEU A 314 -5.65 5.79 6.74
C LEU A 314 -4.91 4.54 6.26
N PRO A 315 -4.53 3.62 7.19
CA PRO A 315 -3.93 2.34 6.83
C PRO A 315 -5.03 1.35 6.42
N LEU A 316 -5.28 1.32 5.11
CA LEU A 316 -6.35 0.52 4.53
C LEU A 316 -5.81 -0.73 3.82
N ARG A 317 -6.70 -1.70 3.67
CA ARG A 317 -6.49 -2.94 2.91
C ARG A 317 -7.56 -3.05 1.84
N LEU A 318 -7.25 -3.77 0.77
CA LEU A 318 -8.26 -4.11 -0.25
C LEU A 318 -9.39 -4.92 0.39
N GLY A 319 -10.62 -4.56 0.08
CA GLY A 319 -11.81 -5.19 0.65
C GLY A 319 -12.16 -4.72 2.06
N ASP A 320 -11.47 -3.73 2.61
CA ASP A 320 -11.91 -3.08 3.85
C ASP A 320 -13.29 -2.49 3.67
N ARG A 321 -14.09 -2.66 4.70
CA ARG A 321 -15.40 -2.05 4.78
C ARG A 321 -15.32 -0.79 5.64
N ILE A 322 -15.71 0.32 5.05
CA ILE A 322 -15.76 1.64 5.69
C ILE A 322 -17.21 2.11 5.77
N ILE A 323 -17.49 2.95 6.74
CA ILE A 323 -18.79 3.62 6.85
C ILE A 323 -18.62 5.06 6.37
N VAL A 324 -19.51 5.46 5.49
CA VAL A 324 -19.62 6.83 4.98
C VAL A 324 -20.81 7.50 5.65
N ARG A 325 -20.53 8.62 6.31
CA ARG A 325 -21.54 9.38 7.05
C ARG A 325 -21.64 10.80 6.52
N ASP A 326 -22.85 11.27 6.29
CA ASP A 326 -23.12 12.67 6.04
C ASP A 326 -23.01 13.45 7.35
N ALA A 327 -21.95 14.27 7.47
CA ALA A 327 -21.69 15.06 8.66
C ALA A 327 -22.79 16.11 8.89
N SER A 328 -23.35 16.68 7.83
CA SER A 328 -24.38 17.74 7.89
C SER A 328 -25.75 17.18 8.29
N ALA A 329 -26.14 16.04 7.72
CA ALA A 329 -27.41 15.37 8.04
C ALA A 329 -27.31 14.50 9.31
N GLY A 330 -26.12 14.23 9.79
CA GLY A 330 -25.87 13.43 10.98
C GLY A 330 -26.25 11.95 10.84
N ARG A 331 -26.40 11.44 9.61
CA ARG A 331 -26.87 10.07 9.29
C ARG A 331 -25.79 9.28 8.55
N ILE A 332 -25.85 7.97 8.65
CA ILE A 332 -25.09 7.07 7.80
C ILE A 332 -25.63 7.18 6.38
N HIS A 333 -24.72 7.42 5.41
CA HIS A 333 -25.06 7.42 4.01
C HIS A 333 -25.03 5.98 3.47
N CYS A 334 -23.89 5.29 3.61
CA CYS A 334 -23.75 3.89 3.20
C CYS A 334 -22.55 3.22 3.88
N GLY A 335 -22.52 1.91 3.80
CA GLY A 335 -21.27 1.16 3.87
C GLY A 335 -20.58 1.17 2.52
N ALA A 336 -19.26 1.16 2.49
CA ALA A 336 -18.52 1.08 1.25
C ALA A 336 -17.33 0.12 1.35
N THR A 337 -17.07 -0.59 0.27
CA THR A 337 -15.94 -1.52 0.16
C THR A 337 -14.81 -0.88 -0.61
N VAL A 338 -13.60 -0.94 -0.06
CA VAL A 338 -12.37 -0.44 -0.70
C VAL A 338 -11.97 -1.37 -1.84
N LEU A 339 -11.93 -0.84 -3.06
CA LEU A 339 -11.59 -1.58 -4.27
C LEU A 339 -10.20 -1.25 -4.82
N ASP A 340 -9.68 -0.03 -4.61
CA ASP A 340 -8.36 0.39 -5.03
C ASP A 340 -7.75 1.37 -4.02
N LEU A 341 -6.50 1.11 -3.65
CA LEU A 341 -5.74 1.86 -2.64
C LEU A 341 -4.76 2.89 -3.24
N ASP A 342 -4.58 2.90 -4.55
CA ASP A 342 -3.67 3.81 -5.25
C ASP A 342 -4.21 4.08 -6.67
N PRO A 343 -5.42 4.63 -6.78
CA PRO A 343 -6.09 4.77 -8.06
C PRO A 343 -5.41 5.83 -8.94
N ALA A 344 -5.28 5.52 -10.23
CA ALA A 344 -4.69 6.45 -11.20
C ALA A 344 -5.46 7.77 -11.26
N ALA A 345 -4.74 8.87 -11.53
CA ALA A 345 -5.35 10.19 -11.67
C ALA A 345 -6.37 10.24 -12.82
N LEU A 346 -7.50 10.89 -12.59
CA LEU A 346 -8.56 11.05 -13.59
C LEU A 346 -8.37 12.40 -14.31
N THR A 347 -7.63 12.42 -15.40
CA THR A 347 -7.19 13.64 -16.08
C THR A 347 -8.08 14.10 -17.23
N ARG A 348 -8.99 13.24 -17.72
CA ARG A 348 -9.85 13.56 -18.88
C ARG A 348 -11.34 13.51 -18.52
N ARG A 349 -12.16 14.24 -19.30
CA ARG A 349 -13.62 14.17 -19.18
C ARG A 349 -14.10 12.75 -19.49
N GLY A 350 -14.99 12.20 -18.66
CA GLY A 350 -15.52 10.84 -18.81
C GLY A 350 -14.68 9.73 -18.18
N ALA A 351 -13.45 10.02 -17.72
CA ALA A 351 -12.59 9.02 -17.06
C ALA A 351 -13.25 8.34 -15.85
N GLY A 352 -14.12 9.04 -15.12
CA GLY A 352 -14.88 8.45 -14.00
C GLY A 352 -15.81 7.32 -14.45
N ARG A 353 -16.56 7.50 -15.55
CA ARG A 353 -17.47 6.46 -16.08
C ARG A 353 -16.71 5.24 -16.60
N GLU A 354 -15.55 5.46 -17.21
CA GLU A 354 -14.67 4.38 -17.66
C GLU A 354 -14.11 3.62 -16.44
N ARG A 355 -13.69 4.35 -15.41
CA ARG A 355 -13.23 3.76 -14.16
C ARG A 355 -14.30 2.93 -13.48
N ALA A 356 -15.56 3.40 -13.43
CA ALA A 356 -16.67 2.64 -12.88
C ALA A 356 -16.86 1.28 -13.58
N ARG A 357 -16.72 1.22 -14.91
CA ARG A 357 -16.82 -0.05 -15.66
C ARG A 357 -15.74 -1.04 -15.28
N VAL A 358 -14.53 -0.54 -15.06
CA VAL A 358 -13.41 -1.38 -14.57
C VAL A 358 -13.73 -1.90 -13.17
N LEU A 359 -14.09 -1.00 -12.25
CA LEU A 359 -14.40 -1.36 -10.85
C LEU A 359 -15.60 -2.31 -10.72
N ALA A 360 -16.59 -2.23 -11.61
CA ALA A 360 -17.72 -3.16 -11.63
C ALA A 360 -17.31 -4.61 -11.88
N GLY A 361 -16.19 -4.82 -12.59
CA GLY A 361 -15.60 -6.15 -12.81
C GLY A 361 -14.74 -6.65 -11.65
N HIS A 362 -14.43 -5.80 -10.67
CA HIS A 362 -13.60 -6.19 -9.53
C HIS A 362 -14.44 -6.93 -8.49
N ALA A 363 -14.14 -8.20 -8.26
CA ALA A 363 -14.61 -8.88 -7.08
C ALA A 363 -13.88 -8.33 -5.84
N VAL A 364 -14.59 -8.29 -4.71
CA VAL A 364 -14.05 -7.77 -3.45
C VAL A 364 -12.81 -8.54 -3.02
N ALA A 365 -11.75 -7.82 -2.69
CA ALA A 365 -10.48 -8.38 -2.19
C ALA A 365 -9.80 -9.38 -3.15
N GLN A 366 -9.84 -9.12 -4.45
CA GLN A 366 -9.07 -9.87 -5.45
C GLN A 366 -7.94 -8.99 -6.00
N LEU A 367 -6.72 -9.51 -5.86
CA LEU A 367 -5.52 -8.81 -6.32
C LEU A 367 -5.36 -8.88 -7.85
N GLU A 368 -5.63 -10.05 -8.45
CA GLU A 368 -5.41 -10.26 -9.87
C GLU A 368 -6.20 -9.32 -10.77
N PRO A 369 -7.53 -9.12 -10.63
CA PRO A 369 -8.26 -8.17 -11.46
C PRO A 369 -7.75 -6.74 -11.33
N LEU A 370 -7.37 -6.32 -10.12
CA LEU A 370 -6.82 -4.99 -9.86
C LEU A 370 -5.46 -4.79 -10.53
N VAL A 371 -4.57 -5.79 -10.42
CA VAL A 371 -3.24 -5.76 -11.06
C VAL A 371 -3.37 -5.91 -12.57
N ALA A 372 -4.32 -6.72 -13.08
CA ALA A 372 -4.57 -6.89 -14.51
C ALA A 372 -5.00 -5.59 -15.19
N ASP A 373 -5.83 -4.77 -14.53
CA ASP A 373 -6.28 -3.47 -15.04
C ASP A 373 -5.13 -2.49 -15.25
N ARG A 374 -4.15 -2.48 -14.34
CA ARG A 374 -3.00 -1.57 -14.35
C ARG A 374 -1.75 -2.18 -14.97
N GLY A 375 -1.69 -3.49 -15.01
CA GLY A 375 -0.52 -4.27 -15.35
C GLY A 375 0.44 -4.51 -14.19
N TRP A 376 0.38 -3.70 -13.12
CA TRP A 376 1.19 -3.86 -11.92
C TRP A 376 0.54 -3.22 -10.69
N GLY A 377 1.00 -3.58 -9.49
CA GLY A 377 0.55 -3.06 -8.20
C GLY A 377 1.65 -3.08 -7.14
N ARG A 378 1.35 -2.55 -5.95
CA ARG A 378 2.28 -2.56 -4.82
C ARG A 378 2.27 -3.91 -4.11
N ASP A 379 3.41 -4.36 -3.66
CA ASP A 379 3.57 -5.62 -2.94
C ASP A 379 2.79 -5.67 -1.61
N GLU A 380 2.64 -4.54 -0.93
CA GLU A 380 1.83 -4.39 0.29
C GLU A 380 0.38 -4.88 0.09
N TRP A 381 -0.15 -4.80 -1.13
CA TRP A 381 -1.49 -5.30 -1.45
C TRP A 381 -1.60 -6.81 -1.35
N VAL A 382 -0.52 -7.54 -1.62
CA VAL A 382 -0.45 -9.00 -1.51
C VAL A 382 -0.70 -9.44 -0.07
N THR A 383 -0.04 -8.79 0.89
CA THR A 383 -0.21 -9.08 2.31
C THR A 383 -1.64 -8.79 2.77
N ALA A 384 -2.24 -7.72 2.26
CA ALA A 384 -3.62 -7.35 2.61
C ALA A 384 -4.67 -8.32 2.08
N VAL A 385 -4.44 -8.91 0.89
CA VAL A 385 -5.37 -9.86 0.24
C VAL A 385 -5.05 -11.31 0.60
N GLY A 386 -3.76 -11.64 0.72
CA GLY A 386 -3.26 -13.02 0.79
C GLY A 386 -3.82 -13.87 1.92
N ALA A 387 -4.15 -13.26 3.08
CA ALA A 387 -4.76 -13.98 4.20
C ALA A 387 -6.22 -14.42 3.94
N ARG A 388 -6.93 -13.70 3.08
CA ARG A 388 -8.34 -13.97 2.76
C ARG A 388 -8.50 -14.86 1.52
N ARG A 389 -7.58 -14.71 0.54
CA ARG A 389 -7.58 -15.48 -0.71
C ARG A 389 -6.13 -15.61 -1.20
N PRO A 390 -5.43 -16.70 -0.86
CA PRO A 390 -4.07 -16.93 -1.32
C PRO A 390 -4.10 -17.06 -2.86
N GLU A 391 -3.53 -16.08 -3.54
CA GLU A 391 -3.28 -16.14 -4.97
C GLU A 391 -1.89 -16.71 -5.20
N VAL A 392 -1.74 -17.48 -6.26
CA VAL A 392 -0.43 -18.03 -6.63
C VAL A 392 0.40 -16.89 -7.19
N LEU A 393 1.37 -16.44 -6.41
CA LEU A 393 2.35 -15.44 -6.77
C LEU A 393 3.69 -16.14 -7.03
N ARG A 394 4.24 -15.91 -8.23
CA ARG A 394 5.58 -16.35 -8.55
C ARG A 394 6.60 -15.31 -8.11
N GLU A 395 7.75 -15.76 -7.62
CA GLU A 395 8.90 -14.87 -7.45
C GLU A 395 9.53 -14.54 -8.82
N GLY A 396 9.76 -13.26 -9.06
CA GLY A 396 10.24 -12.72 -10.33
C GLY A 396 9.12 -12.27 -11.29
N LEU A 397 9.51 -11.82 -12.46
CA LEU A 397 8.57 -11.38 -13.50
C LEU A 397 7.84 -12.59 -14.12
N PRO A 398 6.49 -12.55 -14.22
CA PRO A 398 5.74 -13.67 -14.74
C PRO A 398 5.94 -13.83 -16.27
N LEU A 399 5.93 -15.09 -16.73
CA LEU A 399 5.83 -15.46 -18.13
C LEU A 399 4.36 -15.64 -18.54
N PRO A 400 4.03 -15.72 -19.85
CA PRO A 400 2.67 -15.99 -20.31
C PRO A 400 2.08 -17.26 -19.69
N GLY A 401 0.88 -17.18 -19.11
CA GLY A 401 0.19 -18.28 -18.41
C GLY A 401 0.51 -18.40 -16.91
N GLU A 402 1.38 -17.57 -16.36
CA GLU A 402 1.79 -17.61 -14.94
C GLU A 402 1.02 -16.63 -14.04
N GLY A 403 0.13 -15.81 -14.60
CA GLY A 403 -0.73 -14.88 -13.88
C GLY A 403 0.04 -13.71 -13.27
N LEU A 404 0.35 -13.79 -11.98
CA LEU A 404 1.01 -12.73 -11.23
C LEU A 404 2.43 -13.11 -10.81
N GLY A 405 3.36 -12.16 -10.91
CA GLY A 405 4.71 -12.28 -10.39
C GLY A 405 5.05 -11.15 -9.42
N ARG A 406 5.98 -11.42 -8.50
CA ARG A 406 6.45 -10.49 -7.45
C ARG A 406 7.91 -10.16 -7.67
N VAL A 407 8.24 -8.87 -7.83
CA VAL A 407 9.63 -8.45 -8.05
C VAL A 407 9.84 -7.02 -7.55
N GLU A 408 10.92 -6.78 -6.82
CA GLU A 408 11.35 -5.45 -6.34
C GLU A 408 10.24 -4.67 -5.60
N GLY A 409 9.45 -5.37 -4.77
CA GLY A 409 8.34 -4.78 -4.01
C GLY A 409 7.13 -4.37 -4.85
N LEU A 410 6.99 -4.95 -6.06
CA LEU A 410 5.84 -4.77 -6.94
C LEU A 410 5.28 -6.12 -7.36
N VAL A 411 3.99 -6.13 -7.62
CA VAL A 411 3.28 -7.26 -8.25
C VAL A 411 3.00 -6.89 -9.69
N VAL A 412 3.33 -7.78 -10.62
CA VAL A 412 3.22 -7.54 -12.07
C VAL A 412 2.35 -8.61 -12.69
N HIS A 413 1.42 -8.20 -13.55
CA HIS A 413 0.60 -9.12 -14.34
C HIS A 413 1.34 -9.60 -15.59
N GLU A 414 1.18 -10.89 -15.95
CA GLU A 414 1.85 -11.53 -17.10
C GLU A 414 1.66 -10.79 -18.42
N LYS A 415 0.44 -10.29 -18.69
CA LYS A 415 0.14 -9.55 -19.92
C LYS A 415 0.97 -8.26 -20.01
N GLN A 416 1.11 -7.55 -18.91
CA GLN A 416 1.90 -6.32 -18.87
C GLN A 416 3.40 -6.60 -18.99
N ALA A 417 3.90 -7.63 -18.29
CA ALA A 417 5.30 -8.05 -18.41
C ALA A 417 5.63 -8.44 -19.84
N THR A 418 4.74 -9.18 -20.51
CA THR A 418 4.87 -9.59 -21.92
C THR A 418 4.85 -8.38 -22.86
N ALA A 419 3.91 -7.45 -22.66
CA ALA A 419 3.83 -6.21 -23.45
C ALA A 419 5.09 -5.35 -23.31
N TRP A 420 5.60 -5.18 -22.08
CA TRP A 420 6.84 -4.43 -21.84
C TRP A 420 8.06 -5.09 -22.47
N ARG A 421 8.22 -6.44 -22.35
CA ARG A 421 9.32 -7.18 -23.02
C ARG A 421 9.30 -6.95 -24.52
N ALA A 422 8.12 -7.12 -25.14
CA ALA A 422 7.98 -6.92 -26.60
C ALA A 422 8.33 -5.49 -27.00
N ALA A 423 7.81 -4.47 -26.31
CA ALA A 423 8.06 -3.07 -26.59
C ALA A 423 9.53 -2.67 -26.37
N ILE A 424 10.21 -3.23 -25.34
CA ILE A 424 11.64 -2.99 -25.11
C ILE A 424 12.47 -3.62 -26.23
N ILE A 425 12.18 -4.86 -26.63
CA ILE A 425 12.87 -5.55 -27.73
C ILE A 425 12.69 -4.77 -29.03
N GLU A 426 11.47 -4.35 -29.35
CA GLU A 426 11.18 -3.55 -30.56
C GLU A 426 11.94 -2.24 -30.55
N ALA A 427 11.91 -1.49 -29.44
CA ALA A 427 12.58 -0.19 -29.33
C ALA A 427 14.10 -0.32 -29.48
N VAL A 428 14.72 -1.32 -28.81
CA VAL A 428 16.17 -1.55 -28.92
C VAL A 428 16.56 -2.07 -30.33
N THR A 429 15.73 -2.89 -30.95
CA THR A 429 15.97 -3.36 -32.32
C THR A 429 15.91 -2.20 -33.32
N ALA A 430 14.94 -1.31 -33.16
CA ALA A 430 14.84 -0.10 -33.99
C ALA A 430 16.05 0.84 -33.80
N ASP A 431 16.52 1.02 -32.56
CA ASP A 431 17.72 1.80 -32.26
C ASP A 431 18.99 1.18 -32.83
N ALA A 432 19.10 -0.13 -32.78
CA ALA A 432 20.25 -0.89 -33.31
C ALA A 432 20.34 -0.86 -34.85
N ALA A 433 19.28 -0.44 -35.56
CA ALA A 433 19.32 -0.20 -37.00
C ALA A 433 20.27 0.95 -37.37
N ASP A 434 20.56 1.86 -36.43
CA ASP A 434 21.63 2.86 -36.54
C ASP A 434 22.91 2.32 -35.88
N PRO A 435 23.93 1.94 -36.67
CA PRO A 435 25.19 1.42 -36.13
C PRO A 435 25.96 2.40 -35.22
N LEU A 436 25.64 3.69 -35.31
CA LEU A 436 26.27 4.73 -34.50
C LEU A 436 25.47 5.10 -33.25
N SER A 437 24.31 4.49 -33.03
CA SER A 437 23.52 4.76 -31.83
C SER A 437 24.31 4.41 -30.56
N PRO A 438 24.27 5.24 -29.54
CA PRO A 438 24.84 4.91 -28.24
C PRO A 438 23.95 3.96 -27.41
N GLY A 439 22.80 3.53 -27.93
CA GLY A 439 21.78 2.78 -27.21
C GLY A 439 20.72 3.69 -26.56
N LEU A 440 19.60 3.10 -26.16
CA LEU A 440 18.46 3.83 -25.59
C LEU A 440 18.69 4.19 -24.12
N PRO A 441 18.57 5.46 -23.71
CA PRO A 441 18.62 5.82 -22.30
C PRO A 441 17.53 5.10 -21.50
N SER A 442 17.89 4.53 -20.34
CA SER A 442 16.93 3.83 -19.45
C SER A 442 15.73 4.71 -19.10
N GLY A 443 15.94 5.98 -18.76
CA GLY A 443 14.86 6.92 -18.45
C GLY A 443 13.92 7.22 -19.62
N ALA A 444 14.38 7.10 -20.87
CA ALA A 444 13.51 7.24 -22.04
C ALA A 444 12.56 6.04 -22.18
N ILE A 445 13.04 4.84 -21.90
CA ILE A 445 12.22 3.61 -21.85
C ILE A 445 11.20 3.69 -20.72
N GLU A 446 11.65 4.06 -19.51
CA GLU A 446 10.80 4.24 -18.33
C GLU A 446 9.63 5.19 -18.63
N THR A 447 9.93 6.36 -19.18
CA THR A 447 8.91 7.38 -19.50
C THR A 447 7.99 6.96 -20.64
N ARG A 448 8.56 6.43 -21.73
CA ARG A 448 7.79 6.08 -22.94
C ARG A 448 6.85 4.90 -22.73
N LEU A 449 7.29 3.89 -21.98
CA LEU A 449 6.55 2.64 -21.78
C LEU A 449 5.82 2.59 -20.43
N GLY A 450 5.99 3.60 -19.56
CA GLY A 450 5.41 3.61 -18.22
C GLY A 450 5.97 2.51 -17.31
N VAL A 451 7.21 2.08 -17.55
CA VAL A 451 7.88 1.06 -16.75
C VAL A 451 8.35 1.67 -15.43
N PRO A 452 7.95 1.13 -14.27
CA PRO A 452 8.54 1.54 -13.01
C PRO A 452 10.06 1.33 -13.02
N ARG A 453 10.83 2.37 -12.64
CA ARG A 453 12.30 2.38 -12.71
C ARG A 453 12.95 1.14 -12.12
N ARG A 454 12.44 0.67 -10.96
CA ARG A 454 12.95 -0.52 -10.29
C ARG A 454 12.72 -1.83 -11.05
N LEU A 455 11.75 -1.90 -11.96
CA LEU A 455 11.46 -3.10 -12.76
C LEU A 455 12.32 -3.19 -14.03
N LEU A 456 12.87 -2.08 -14.50
CA LEU A 456 13.58 -2.06 -15.79
C LEU A 456 14.76 -3.06 -15.86
N PRO A 457 15.61 -3.21 -14.82
CA PRO A 457 16.70 -4.19 -14.86
C PRO A 457 16.19 -5.63 -15.03
N ALA A 458 15.21 -6.03 -14.23
CA ALA A 458 14.62 -7.37 -14.30
C ALA A 458 13.92 -7.62 -15.65
N LEU A 459 13.24 -6.59 -16.21
CA LEU A 459 12.61 -6.68 -17.52
C LEU A 459 13.65 -6.89 -18.63
N VAL A 460 14.73 -6.11 -18.62
CA VAL A 460 15.82 -6.24 -19.62
C VAL A 460 16.45 -7.62 -19.55
N GLU A 461 16.75 -8.12 -18.35
CA GLU A 461 17.27 -9.46 -18.15
C GLU A 461 16.30 -10.53 -18.65
N SER A 462 15.01 -10.40 -18.34
CA SER A 462 13.98 -11.36 -18.73
C SER A 462 13.68 -11.37 -20.25
N CYS A 463 14.07 -10.34 -21.01
CA CYS A 463 13.94 -10.35 -22.47
C CYS A 463 14.77 -11.49 -23.11
N GLY A 464 15.92 -11.84 -22.53
CA GLY A 464 16.74 -12.97 -22.99
C GLY A 464 16.08 -14.33 -22.78
N VAL A 465 15.19 -14.45 -21.79
CA VAL A 465 14.44 -15.68 -21.51
C VAL A 465 13.36 -15.93 -22.58
N THR A 466 12.67 -14.87 -23.01
CA THR A 466 11.59 -14.96 -24.02
C THR A 466 12.10 -14.89 -25.45
N ASN A 467 13.25 -14.28 -25.68
CA ASN A 467 13.93 -14.17 -26.97
C ASN A 467 15.45 -14.27 -26.77
N PRO A 468 16.04 -15.47 -26.85
CA PRO A 468 17.48 -15.67 -26.66
C PRO A 468 18.37 -14.83 -27.60
N ASP A 469 17.88 -14.51 -28.80
CA ASP A 469 18.61 -13.69 -29.77
C ASP A 469 18.60 -12.19 -29.42
N ALA A 470 17.67 -11.74 -28.59
CA ALA A 470 17.55 -10.35 -28.21
C ALA A 470 18.73 -9.87 -27.35
N GLY A 471 19.24 -10.71 -26.44
CA GLY A 471 20.45 -10.50 -25.64
C GLY A 471 20.62 -9.06 -25.14
N LEU A 472 19.60 -8.51 -24.42
CA LEU A 472 19.63 -7.12 -23.98
C LEU A 472 20.43 -6.96 -22.68
N VAL A 473 21.15 -5.82 -22.55
CA VAL A 473 21.89 -5.47 -21.32
C VAL A 473 21.78 -3.98 -21.05
N ILE A 474 21.95 -3.60 -19.78
CA ILE A 474 22.10 -2.19 -19.39
C ILE A 474 23.59 -1.89 -19.23
N ARG A 475 24.08 -0.90 -19.98
CA ARG A 475 25.45 -0.38 -19.89
C ARG A 475 25.40 1.15 -19.80
N ASP A 476 26.09 1.73 -18.85
CA ASP A 476 26.18 3.18 -18.64
C ASP A 476 24.83 3.90 -18.68
N GLY A 477 23.79 3.29 -18.04
CA GLY A 477 22.44 3.82 -17.98
C GLY A 477 21.67 3.76 -19.31
N ARG A 478 22.10 2.93 -20.25
CA ARG A 478 21.46 2.69 -21.55
C ARG A 478 21.15 1.23 -21.75
N VAL A 479 20.02 0.95 -22.40
CA VAL A 479 19.66 -0.41 -22.81
C VAL A 479 20.17 -0.62 -24.24
N VAL A 480 20.93 -1.69 -24.40
CA VAL A 480 21.57 -2.06 -25.67
C VAL A 480 21.45 -3.56 -25.93
N GLY A 481 21.53 -3.96 -27.18
CA GLY A 481 21.69 -5.39 -27.53
C GLY A 481 23.07 -5.89 -27.12
N SER A 482 23.21 -7.19 -26.82
CA SER A 482 24.49 -7.80 -26.42
C SER A 482 25.61 -7.63 -27.46
N ARG A 483 25.23 -7.54 -28.73
CA ARG A 483 26.15 -7.29 -29.87
C ARG A 483 26.31 -5.80 -30.20
N HIS A 484 25.71 -4.92 -29.42
CA HIS A 484 25.78 -3.48 -29.66
C HIS A 484 27.23 -2.99 -29.60
N GLY A 485 27.64 -2.20 -30.59
CA GLY A 485 28.98 -1.66 -30.69
C GLY A 485 30.03 -2.61 -31.26
N SER A 486 29.64 -3.77 -31.76
CA SER A 486 30.59 -4.68 -32.44
C SER A 486 31.05 -4.19 -33.81
N SER A 487 30.34 -3.24 -34.43
CA SER A 487 30.70 -2.63 -35.72
C SER A 487 30.24 -1.18 -35.80
N PHE A 488 30.91 -0.37 -36.58
CA PHE A 488 30.52 0.96 -36.96
C PHE A 488 29.80 1.01 -38.33
N GLY A 489 29.40 -0.15 -38.85
CA GLY A 489 28.70 -0.26 -40.12
C GLY A 489 29.55 0.26 -41.30
N ALA A 490 28.99 1.17 -42.11
CA ALA A 490 29.68 1.74 -43.27
C ALA A 490 30.93 2.55 -42.90
N ASP A 491 31.02 3.05 -41.69
CA ASP A 491 32.14 3.88 -41.21
C ASP A 491 33.33 3.05 -40.67
N GLU A 492 33.20 1.72 -40.59
CA GLU A 492 34.24 0.81 -40.03
C GLU A 492 35.58 0.94 -40.76
N ALA A 493 35.57 0.96 -42.10
CA ALA A 493 36.78 1.06 -42.91
C ALA A 493 37.50 2.40 -42.68
N ALA A 494 36.74 3.50 -42.63
CA ALA A 494 37.29 4.82 -42.40
C ALA A 494 37.88 4.98 -40.99
N LEU A 495 37.24 4.42 -39.96
CA LEU A 495 37.74 4.41 -38.61
C LEU A 495 39.00 3.54 -38.49
N GLU A 496 39.09 2.43 -39.17
CA GLU A 496 40.28 1.60 -39.15
C GLU A 496 41.45 2.26 -39.84
N GLN A 497 41.24 2.94 -40.96
CA GLN A 497 42.27 3.78 -41.63
C GLN A 497 42.80 4.87 -40.68
N LEU A 498 41.90 5.54 -39.94
CA LEU A 498 42.26 6.53 -38.93
C LEU A 498 43.11 5.89 -37.83
N ARG A 499 42.71 4.74 -37.34
CA ARG A 499 43.42 4.00 -36.27
C ARG A 499 44.80 3.50 -36.72
N GLU A 500 44.93 3.02 -37.96
CA GLU A 500 46.20 2.64 -38.57
C GLU A 500 47.16 3.81 -38.66
N ARG A 501 46.68 4.97 -39.13
CA ARG A 501 47.49 6.22 -39.15
C ARG A 501 47.97 6.57 -37.75
N LEU A 502 47.11 6.53 -36.76
CA LEU A 502 47.43 6.83 -35.37
C LEU A 502 48.31 5.74 -34.68
N ARG A 503 48.26 4.49 -35.14
CA ARG A 503 49.21 3.45 -34.67
C ARG A 503 50.62 3.71 -35.20
N ALA A 504 50.72 4.14 -36.46
CA ALA A 504 52.01 4.48 -37.07
C ALA A 504 52.64 5.72 -36.41
N ASN A 505 51.80 6.76 -36.18
CA ASN A 505 52.24 8.00 -35.56
C ASN A 505 51.30 8.42 -34.43
N PRO A 506 51.53 7.95 -33.19
CA PRO A 506 50.59 8.03 -32.06
C PRO A 506 50.20 9.45 -31.64
N PHE A 507 50.99 10.46 -31.96
CA PHE A 507 50.76 11.86 -31.58
C PHE A 507 50.61 12.79 -32.79
N ASP A 508 50.43 12.24 -34.01
CA ASP A 508 50.13 12.98 -35.24
C ASP A 508 48.59 12.98 -35.44
N ALA A 509 47.90 13.79 -34.64
CA ALA A 509 46.47 13.90 -34.75
C ALA A 509 46.06 14.52 -36.09
N PRO A 510 45.10 13.92 -36.83
CA PRO A 510 44.65 14.42 -38.14
C PRO A 510 44.02 15.82 -38.00
N GLU A 511 44.13 16.59 -39.10
CA GLU A 511 43.47 17.88 -39.24
C GLU A 511 41.94 17.66 -39.51
N ALA A 512 41.15 18.74 -39.38
CA ALA A 512 39.70 18.65 -39.61
C ALA A 512 39.39 18.19 -41.06
N ASP A 513 40.18 18.68 -42.03
CA ASP A 513 40.01 18.33 -43.45
C ASP A 513 40.35 16.86 -43.71
N ASP A 514 41.37 16.30 -43.02
CA ASP A 514 41.71 14.86 -43.10
C ASP A 514 40.51 14.00 -42.63
N LEU A 515 39.88 14.38 -41.52
CA LEU A 515 38.70 13.68 -40.97
C LEU A 515 37.50 13.76 -41.91
N VAL A 516 37.28 14.91 -42.50
CA VAL A 516 36.21 15.12 -43.52
C VAL A 516 36.51 14.27 -44.77
N ALA A 517 37.75 14.21 -45.24
CA ALA A 517 38.15 13.38 -46.39
C ALA A 517 37.92 11.87 -46.12
N LEU A 518 38.04 11.43 -44.88
CA LEU A 518 37.71 10.08 -44.46
C LEU A 518 36.19 9.85 -44.23
N GLY A 519 35.35 10.89 -44.37
CA GLY A 519 33.93 10.80 -44.08
C GLY A 519 33.60 10.74 -42.57
N LEU A 520 34.56 11.06 -41.71
CA LEU A 520 34.40 10.98 -40.25
C LEU A 520 33.97 12.33 -39.66
N GLY A 521 32.69 12.60 -39.67
CA GLY A 521 32.10 13.77 -39.03
C GLY A 521 31.96 13.66 -37.52
N ASN A 522 31.41 14.71 -36.88
CA ASN A 522 31.23 14.79 -35.43
C ASN A 522 30.47 13.59 -34.83
N ARG A 523 29.48 13.06 -35.56
CA ARG A 523 28.67 11.93 -35.11
C ARG A 523 29.49 10.63 -35.03
N GLN A 524 30.25 10.32 -36.08
CA GLN A 524 31.13 9.17 -36.17
C GLN A 524 32.22 9.21 -35.08
N LEU A 525 32.88 10.37 -34.95
CA LEU A 525 33.92 10.57 -33.95
C LEU A 525 33.37 10.50 -32.50
N ALA A 526 32.16 11.00 -32.26
CA ALA A 526 31.52 10.89 -30.96
C ALA A 526 31.18 9.45 -30.64
N ALA A 527 30.63 8.69 -31.58
CA ALA A 527 30.33 7.26 -31.40
C ALA A 527 31.61 6.45 -31.18
N ALA A 528 32.66 6.71 -31.94
CA ALA A 528 33.97 6.04 -31.81
C ALA A 528 34.64 6.33 -30.45
N ALA A 529 34.58 7.57 -29.97
CA ALA A 529 35.10 7.97 -28.67
C ALA A 529 34.28 7.34 -27.51
N GLN A 530 32.97 7.32 -27.61
CA GLN A 530 32.10 6.72 -26.60
C GLN A 530 32.33 5.21 -26.46
N ARG A 531 32.62 4.52 -27.55
CA ARG A 531 32.96 3.10 -27.58
C ARG A 531 34.41 2.79 -27.24
N GLY A 532 35.21 3.82 -26.94
CA GLY A 532 36.62 3.65 -26.61
C GLY A 532 37.51 3.27 -27.79
N ALA A 533 37.05 3.42 -29.04
CA ALA A 533 37.82 3.17 -30.24
C ALA A 533 38.87 4.26 -30.51
N ILE A 534 38.59 5.48 -30.09
CA ILE A 534 39.44 6.66 -30.14
C ILE A 534 39.33 7.47 -28.84
N LEU A 535 40.30 8.33 -28.58
CA LEU A 535 40.26 9.37 -27.57
C LEU A 535 40.03 10.72 -28.26
N ARG A 536 39.00 11.45 -27.84
CA ARG A 536 38.67 12.77 -28.34
C ARG A 536 38.93 13.80 -27.24
N LEU A 537 39.84 14.71 -27.49
CA LEU A 537 40.18 15.81 -26.59
C LEU A 537 39.63 17.11 -27.17
N LYS A 538 38.86 17.83 -26.34
CA LYS A 538 38.31 19.15 -26.75
C LYS A 538 39.44 20.14 -26.95
N ALA A 539 39.43 20.82 -28.08
CA ALA A 539 40.40 21.87 -28.41
C ALA A 539 39.76 22.85 -29.46
N GLU A 540 40.29 24.07 -29.50
CA GLU A 540 39.91 25.05 -30.51
C GLU A 540 41.04 25.19 -31.53
N PRO A 541 40.72 25.30 -32.84
CA PRO A 541 39.41 25.38 -33.47
C PRO A 541 38.72 24.03 -33.71
N ALA A 542 39.40 22.89 -33.50
CA ALA A 542 38.85 21.56 -33.70
C ALA A 542 39.42 20.59 -32.66
N ASP A 543 38.59 19.62 -32.25
CA ASP A 543 38.97 18.58 -31.33
C ASP A 543 40.15 17.73 -31.81
N ILE A 544 40.93 17.25 -30.90
CA ILE A 544 42.07 16.35 -31.15
C ILE A 544 41.61 14.91 -31.04
N VAL A 545 41.90 14.12 -32.05
CA VAL A 545 41.59 12.69 -32.10
C VAL A 545 42.87 11.90 -31.99
N LEU A 546 42.95 11.00 -31.00
CA LEU A 546 44.09 10.12 -30.71
C LEU A 546 43.60 8.68 -30.44
N LEU A 547 44.52 7.73 -30.26
CA LEU A 547 44.19 6.41 -29.75
C LEU A 547 43.94 6.45 -28.24
N PRO A 548 43.12 5.55 -27.68
CA PRO A 548 42.83 5.51 -26.24
C PRO A 548 44.06 5.32 -25.36
N ASP A 549 45.08 4.67 -25.86
CA ASP A 549 46.35 4.42 -25.16
C ASP A 549 47.40 5.56 -25.33
N ALA A 550 47.12 6.59 -26.14
CA ALA A 550 48.01 7.73 -26.36
C ALA A 550 48.42 8.45 -25.06
N PRO A 551 47.53 8.70 -24.07
CA PRO A 551 47.94 9.28 -22.79
C PRO A 551 48.98 8.44 -22.06
N ALA A 552 48.83 7.11 -22.03
CA ALA A 552 49.80 6.21 -21.40
C ALA A 552 51.14 6.15 -22.14
N ARG A 553 51.11 6.22 -23.49
CA ARG A 553 52.30 6.34 -24.31
C ARG A 553 53.01 7.68 -24.07
N ALA A 554 52.25 8.78 -24.01
CA ALA A 554 52.80 10.10 -23.70
C ALA A 554 53.51 10.12 -22.34
N MET A 555 52.89 9.54 -21.31
CA MET A 555 53.49 9.47 -19.98
C MET A 555 54.82 8.74 -19.96
N ARG A 556 54.98 7.66 -20.75
CA ARG A 556 56.26 6.93 -20.86
C ARG A 556 57.39 7.80 -21.43
N GLU A 557 57.05 8.63 -22.42
CA GLU A 557 58.03 9.55 -23.03
C GLU A 557 58.33 10.75 -22.11
N LEU A 558 57.30 11.35 -21.53
CA LEU A 558 57.43 12.48 -20.61
C LEU A 558 58.18 12.15 -19.32
N ALA A 559 58.08 10.91 -18.84
CA ALA A 559 58.83 10.44 -17.67
C ALA A 559 60.33 10.30 -17.92
N ARG A 560 60.75 10.26 -19.17
CA ARG A 560 62.19 10.21 -19.56
C ARG A 560 62.82 11.60 -19.61
N LEU A 561 62.00 12.66 -19.62
CA LEU A 561 62.50 14.04 -19.63
C LEU A 561 63.03 14.44 -18.24
N PRO A 562 63.99 15.39 -18.17
CA PRO A 562 64.30 16.08 -16.93
C PRO A 562 63.03 16.70 -16.32
N GLN A 563 62.90 16.59 -15.01
CA GLN A 563 61.74 17.15 -14.31
C GLN A 563 62.13 18.40 -13.53
N PRO A 564 61.37 19.49 -13.57
CA PRO A 564 60.14 19.73 -14.37
C PRO A 564 60.46 19.96 -15.85
N PHE A 565 59.51 19.61 -16.75
CA PHE A 565 59.62 19.83 -18.19
C PHE A 565 58.64 20.90 -18.69
N THR A 566 59.05 21.60 -19.74
CA THR A 566 58.22 22.62 -20.40
C THR A 566 57.28 22.02 -21.48
N THR A 567 56.24 22.73 -21.87
CA THR A 567 55.37 22.34 -23.02
C THR A 567 56.19 22.16 -24.31
N SER A 568 57.27 22.94 -24.51
CA SER A 568 58.12 22.82 -25.68
C SER A 568 58.95 21.53 -25.71
N GLU A 569 59.48 21.15 -24.57
CA GLU A 569 60.21 19.87 -24.38
C GLU A 569 59.29 18.67 -24.56
N ALA A 570 58.08 18.74 -23.98
CA ALA A 570 57.05 17.73 -24.20
C ALA A 570 56.65 17.58 -25.66
N ARG A 571 56.50 18.71 -26.38
CA ARG A 571 56.19 18.72 -27.83
C ARG A 571 57.30 18.03 -28.64
N GLN A 572 58.55 18.31 -28.32
CA GLN A 572 59.71 17.72 -29.02
C GLN A 572 59.80 16.22 -28.71
N ALA A 573 59.68 15.83 -27.46
CA ALA A 573 59.75 14.42 -27.03
C ALA A 573 58.66 13.56 -27.65
N LEU A 574 57.44 14.11 -27.80
CA LEU A 574 56.32 13.42 -28.43
C LEU A 574 56.27 13.55 -29.95
N GLY A 575 57.20 14.33 -30.59
CA GLY A 575 57.26 14.54 -32.04
C GLY A 575 55.97 15.12 -32.60
N THR A 576 55.32 16.05 -31.87
CA THR A 576 53.97 16.53 -32.21
C THR A 576 53.90 18.07 -32.33
N THR A 577 52.71 18.57 -32.58
CA THR A 577 52.41 20.02 -32.71
C THR A 577 51.92 20.62 -31.40
N ARG A 578 51.93 21.98 -31.29
CA ARG A 578 51.32 22.66 -30.12
C ARG A 578 49.83 22.38 -29.99
N ARG A 579 49.15 22.24 -31.15
CA ARG A 579 47.72 21.91 -31.20
C ARG A 579 47.39 20.63 -30.46
N VAL A 580 48.25 19.61 -30.56
CA VAL A 580 48.07 18.30 -29.97
C VAL A 580 48.60 18.23 -28.54
N VAL A 581 49.81 18.76 -28.29
CA VAL A 581 50.46 18.59 -26.97
C VAL A 581 49.75 19.34 -25.85
N ILE A 582 49.14 20.52 -26.13
CA ILE A 582 48.46 21.29 -25.06
C ILE A 582 47.23 20.57 -24.54
N PRO A 583 46.24 20.17 -25.36
CA PRO A 583 45.09 19.42 -24.87
C PRO A 583 45.47 18.05 -24.25
N LEU A 584 46.49 17.40 -24.78
CA LEU A 584 46.98 16.14 -24.21
C LEU A 584 47.58 16.33 -22.80
N LEU A 585 48.40 17.35 -22.57
CA LEU A 585 48.96 17.68 -21.26
C LEU A 585 47.86 18.12 -20.29
N GLU A 586 46.87 18.88 -20.73
CA GLU A 586 45.71 19.24 -19.90
C GLU A 586 44.86 18.03 -19.51
N HIS A 587 44.72 17.06 -20.42
CA HIS A 587 44.09 15.78 -20.12
C HIS A 587 44.86 14.96 -19.09
N LEU A 588 46.22 14.95 -19.18
CA LEU A 588 47.08 14.29 -18.20
C LEU A 588 47.04 14.98 -16.83
N ASP A 589 47.00 16.34 -16.81
CA ASP A 589 46.83 17.14 -15.59
C ASP A 589 45.47 16.81 -14.92
N ALA A 590 44.40 16.76 -15.68
CA ALA A 590 43.05 16.43 -15.19
C ALA A 590 42.95 15.01 -14.62
N ARG A 591 43.78 14.06 -15.10
CA ARG A 591 43.88 12.71 -14.56
C ARG A 591 44.82 12.59 -13.36
N GLY A 592 45.50 13.69 -12.98
CA GLY A 592 46.49 13.69 -11.92
C GLY A 592 47.81 12.99 -12.27
N TRP A 593 48.05 12.68 -13.54
CA TRP A 593 49.29 12.03 -13.99
C TRP A 593 50.42 13.03 -14.20
N THR A 594 50.10 14.29 -14.48
CA THR A 594 51.02 15.41 -14.43
C THR A 594 50.45 16.52 -13.56
N ARG A 595 51.35 17.39 -13.08
CA ARG A 595 50.99 18.57 -12.29
C ARG A 595 51.71 19.79 -12.81
N ARG A 596 51.00 20.91 -12.96
CA ARG A 596 51.60 22.20 -13.32
C ARG A 596 52.50 22.71 -12.20
N ASP A 597 53.67 23.18 -12.59
CA ASP A 597 54.63 23.88 -11.75
C ASP A 597 55.09 25.14 -12.50
N GLY A 598 54.43 26.27 -12.29
CA GLY A 598 54.61 27.51 -13.05
C GLY A 598 54.33 27.29 -14.56
N ASN A 599 55.34 27.56 -15.37
CA ASN A 599 55.31 27.34 -16.84
C ASN A 599 55.73 25.93 -17.28
N ALA A 600 56.06 25.08 -16.33
CA ALA A 600 56.52 23.70 -16.54
C ALA A 600 55.49 22.71 -15.96
N ARG A 601 55.76 21.40 -16.09
CA ARG A 601 54.97 20.31 -15.52
C ARG A 601 55.89 19.25 -14.92
N VAL A 602 55.39 18.54 -13.94
CA VAL A 602 56.05 17.43 -13.29
C VAL A 602 55.23 16.17 -13.46
N VAL A 603 55.83 15.05 -13.76
CA VAL A 603 55.20 13.73 -13.71
C VAL A 603 54.89 13.41 -12.25
N VAL A 604 53.64 13.09 -11.95
CA VAL A 604 53.21 12.62 -10.63
C VAL A 604 53.44 11.11 -10.58
N ARG A 605 54.29 10.65 -9.63
CA ARG A 605 54.62 9.22 -9.43
C ARG A 605 53.56 8.51 -8.60
#